data_fee362313214c12c88ff44232c056f8b
#
_entry.id   fee362313214c12c88ff44232c056f8b
#
_cell.length_a   1.000
_cell.length_b   1.000
_cell.length_c   1.000
_cell.angle_alpha   90.00
_cell.angle_beta   90.00
_cell.angle_gamma   90.00
#
_symmetry.space_group_name_H-M   'P 1'
#
loop_
_entity.id
_entity.type
_entity.pdbx_description
1 polymer ?
#
loop_
_entity_poly.entity_id
_entity_poly.type
_entity_poly.pdbx_seq_one_letter_code
_entity_poly.pdbx_strand_id
1 'polypeptide(L)'
;MLHVPMWFTMFLLMGISFAQSIRSLGTSGTADHDMKALASVKTGMWFGVLGLLTGSLWAKFTWGAWWVDDPQLNGAFVTVMVYAGYLVLRSSVQDEALRTRLSAVYNLFGFCLLVVLLMVLPRFTESLHPGKGGNPAFSSYDLDSALRAVFYPAVLGWMILGTWMYAKTLRLERMRATLAESRLQRATKAGLPFFLLTTSTWSNPLVNDGKMGVVVGVAVIIGVGLGLWSLVHSRQARDLNQEIERHS
;
A
#
# COMPACT_ATOMS: atom_id res chain seq x y z
N MET A 1 -4.51 16.53 13.59
CA MET A 1 -4.22 15.22 14.21
C MET A 1 -4.54 13.99 13.33
N LEU A 2 -4.84 14.14 12.06
CA LEU A 2 -5.20 12.99 11.21
C LEU A 2 -3.95 12.36 10.53
N HIS A 3 -3.01 13.17 10.03
CA HIS A 3 -1.93 12.65 9.19
C HIS A 3 -0.91 11.79 9.96
N VAL A 4 -0.57 12.13 11.19
CA VAL A 4 0.41 11.35 11.98
C VAL A 4 -0.09 9.92 12.27
N PRO A 5 -1.33 9.69 12.76
CA PRO A 5 -1.88 8.34 12.88
C PRO A 5 -1.91 7.53 11.58
N MET A 6 -2.10 8.18 10.43
CA MET A 6 -2.04 7.51 9.12
C MET A 6 -0.64 6.95 8.83
N TRP A 7 0.42 7.70 9.16
CA TRP A 7 1.80 7.22 9.03
C TRP A 7 2.09 6.02 9.93
N PHE A 8 1.61 6.02 11.18
CA PHE A 8 1.72 4.84 12.05
C PHE A 8 1.03 3.63 11.46
N THR A 9 -0.15 3.81 10.86
CA THR A 9 -0.88 2.75 10.19
C THR A 9 -0.13 2.24 8.95
N MET A 10 0.44 3.13 8.15
CA MET A 10 1.30 2.76 7.04
C MET A 10 2.51 1.95 7.52
N PHE A 11 3.21 2.41 8.56
CA PHE A 11 4.35 1.69 9.14
C PHE A 11 3.97 0.27 9.57
N LEU A 12 2.86 0.10 10.28
CA LEU A 12 2.36 -1.21 10.69
C LEU A 12 2.14 -2.11 9.48
N LEU A 13 1.44 -1.62 8.46
CA LEU A 13 1.11 -2.39 7.27
C LEU A 13 2.36 -2.72 6.45
N MET A 14 3.29 -1.78 6.29
CA MET A 14 4.56 -2.06 5.61
C MET A 14 5.44 -3.03 6.41
N GLY A 15 5.40 -2.98 7.74
CA GLY A 15 6.04 -3.97 8.61
C GLY A 15 5.43 -5.37 8.47
N ILE A 16 4.11 -5.48 8.37
CA ILE A 16 3.42 -6.75 8.06
C ILE A 16 3.89 -7.26 6.68
N SER A 17 3.91 -6.37 5.68
CA SER A 17 4.37 -6.72 4.34
C SER A 17 5.83 -7.21 4.33
N PHE A 18 6.72 -6.53 5.05
CA PHE A 18 8.11 -6.93 5.24
C PHE A 18 8.23 -8.34 5.84
N ALA A 19 7.52 -8.61 6.93
CA ALA A 19 7.53 -9.92 7.58
C ALA A 19 6.99 -11.03 6.66
N GLN A 20 5.96 -10.73 5.86
CA GLN A 20 5.42 -11.68 4.90
C GLN A 20 6.37 -11.90 3.71
N SER A 21 7.10 -10.87 3.28
CA SER A 21 8.12 -11.00 2.23
C SER A 21 9.29 -11.87 2.65
N ILE A 22 9.75 -11.77 3.90
CA ILE A 22 10.76 -12.70 4.44
C ILE A 22 10.23 -14.15 4.36
N ARG A 23 8.99 -14.37 4.79
CA ARG A 23 8.37 -15.71 4.76
C ARG A 23 8.16 -16.22 3.34
N SER A 24 7.87 -15.36 2.37
CA SER A 24 7.69 -15.75 0.97
C SER A 24 9.01 -16.15 0.28
N LEU A 25 10.15 -15.70 0.78
CA LEU A 25 11.47 -16.14 0.31
C LEU A 25 11.90 -17.49 0.89
N GLY A 26 11.19 -17.99 1.89
CA GLY A 26 11.42 -19.30 2.48
C GLY A 26 10.94 -20.45 1.59
N THR A 27 11.09 -21.68 2.10
CA THR A 27 10.83 -22.92 1.33
C THR A 27 9.37 -23.37 1.34
N SER A 28 8.50 -22.79 2.17
CA SER A 28 7.10 -23.23 2.33
C SER A 28 6.12 -22.07 2.24
N GLY A 29 4.99 -22.28 1.54
CA GLY A 29 3.82 -21.38 1.58
C GLY A 29 4.02 -20.03 0.89
N THR A 30 4.87 -19.96 -0.12
CA THR A 30 5.30 -18.74 -0.77
C THR A 30 4.17 -17.89 -1.35
N ALA A 31 3.18 -18.51 -2.02
CA ALA A 31 2.09 -17.79 -2.68
C ALA A 31 1.15 -17.07 -1.69
N ASP A 32 0.79 -17.70 -0.57
CA ASP A 32 -0.09 -17.07 0.44
C ASP A 32 0.64 -15.92 1.17
N HIS A 33 1.94 -16.09 1.46
CA HIS A 33 2.75 -15.04 2.05
C HIS A 33 2.96 -13.86 1.09
N ASP A 34 3.18 -14.13 -0.19
CA ASP A 34 3.27 -13.10 -1.24
C ASP A 34 1.95 -12.32 -1.38
N MET A 35 0.82 -13.00 -1.38
CA MET A 35 -0.51 -12.37 -1.40
C MET A 35 -0.76 -11.48 -0.18
N LYS A 36 -0.35 -11.94 1.02
CA LYS A 36 -0.43 -11.15 2.25
C LYS A 36 0.47 -9.91 2.18
N ALA A 37 1.69 -10.04 1.66
CA ALA A 37 2.59 -8.92 1.47
C ALA A 37 1.99 -7.88 0.51
N LEU A 38 1.47 -8.32 -0.64
CA LEU A 38 0.82 -7.44 -1.62
C LEU A 38 -0.40 -6.71 -1.04
N ALA A 39 -1.29 -7.43 -0.37
CA ALA A 39 -2.48 -6.83 0.22
C ALA A 39 -2.12 -5.76 1.26
N SER A 40 -1.06 -6.01 2.02
CA SER A 40 -0.55 -5.08 3.03
C SER A 40 0.05 -3.82 2.39
N VAL A 41 0.86 -3.95 1.34
CA VAL A 41 1.38 -2.80 0.58
C VAL A 41 0.24 -1.99 -0.03
N LYS A 42 -0.70 -2.64 -0.72
CA LYS A 42 -1.84 -1.95 -1.34
C LYS A 42 -2.63 -1.13 -0.32
N THR A 43 -2.89 -1.69 0.86
CA THR A 43 -3.59 -0.98 1.91
C THR A 43 -2.74 0.12 2.53
N GLY A 44 -1.48 -0.16 2.84
CA GLY A 44 -0.55 0.82 3.42
C GLY A 44 -0.31 2.03 2.52
N MET A 45 -0.30 1.84 1.20
CA MET A 45 -0.17 2.92 0.23
C MET A 45 -1.32 3.94 0.31
N TRP A 46 -2.55 3.50 0.57
CA TRP A 46 -3.68 4.42 0.81
C TRP A 46 -3.41 5.34 2.00
N PHE A 47 -2.92 4.78 3.11
CA PHE A 47 -2.56 5.58 4.28
C PHE A 47 -1.37 6.51 4.02
N GLY A 48 -0.38 6.06 3.25
CA GLY A 48 0.74 6.91 2.84
C GLY A 48 0.31 8.11 1.99
N VAL A 49 -0.53 7.88 0.99
CA VAL A 49 -1.06 8.94 0.13
C VAL A 49 -1.94 9.91 0.93
N LEU A 50 -2.86 9.41 1.77
CA LEU A 50 -3.68 10.24 2.64
C LEU A 50 -2.83 11.00 3.66
N GLY A 51 -1.79 10.37 4.18
CA GLY A 51 -0.81 11.00 5.07
C GLY A 51 -0.08 12.16 4.38
N LEU A 52 0.36 12.00 3.13
CA LEU A 52 0.97 13.09 2.35
C LEU A 52 -0.02 14.22 2.10
N LEU A 53 -1.24 13.92 1.64
CA LEU A 53 -2.25 14.93 1.33
C LEU A 53 -2.63 15.75 2.57
N THR A 54 -2.89 15.08 3.68
CA THR A 54 -3.24 15.77 4.95
C THR A 54 -2.04 16.46 5.57
N GLY A 55 -0.83 15.93 5.39
CA GLY A 55 0.42 16.56 5.81
C GLY A 55 0.74 17.82 5.01
N SER A 56 0.55 17.78 3.69
CA SER A 56 0.71 18.95 2.81
C SER A 56 -0.31 20.05 3.13
N LEU A 57 -1.57 19.67 3.44
CA LEU A 57 -2.57 20.60 3.90
C LEU A 57 -2.15 21.25 5.23
N TRP A 58 -1.66 20.47 6.18
CA TRP A 58 -1.13 20.99 7.44
C TRP A 58 0.06 21.93 7.24
N ALA A 59 0.99 21.58 6.33
CA ALA A 59 2.12 22.44 5.97
C ALA A 59 1.67 23.80 5.45
N LYS A 60 0.61 23.84 4.61
CA LYS A 60 0.05 25.09 4.11
C LYS A 60 -0.43 26.01 5.22
N PHE A 61 -1.10 25.48 6.25
CA PHE A 61 -1.60 26.28 7.36
C PHE A 61 -0.52 26.65 8.38
N THR A 62 0.51 25.82 8.55
CA THR A 62 1.54 26.02 9.58
C THR A 62 2.76 26.76 9.04
N TRP A 63 3.18 26.44 7.82
CA TRP A 63 4.41 26.99 7.20
C TRP A 63 4.12 27.90 5.99
N GLY A 64 2.86 28.11 5.63
CA GLY A 64 2.45 29.00 4.55
C GLY A 64 2.55 28.43 3.13
N ALA A 65 3.16 27.25 2.94
CA ALA A 65 3.33 26.60 1.65
C ALA A 65 2.81 25.18 1.66
N TRP A 66 2.29 24.70 0.51
CA TRP A 66 1.81 23.32 0.37
C TRP A 66 2.94 22.28 0.47
N TRP A 67 4.15 22.73 0.10
CA TRP A 67 5.37 21.93 0.18
C TRP A 67 6.53 22.83 0.60
N VAL A 68 7.32 22.34 1.54
CA VAL A 68 8.55 22.99 1.98
C VAL A 68 9.69 21.99 1.86
N ASP A 69 10.91 22.48 1.72
CA ASP A 69 12.09 21.63 1.69
C ASP A 69 12.44 21.18 3.11
N ASP A 70 11.78 20.11 3.51
CA ASP A 70 11.92 19.48 4.82
C ASP A 70 12.26 18.00 4.66
N PRO A 71 13.30 17.49 5.34
CA PRO A 71 13.77 16.11 5.18
C PRO A 71 12.69 15.06 5.47
N GLN A 72 11.80 15.31 6.42
CA GLN A 72 10.73 14.37 6.75
C GLN A 72 9.63 14.37 5.70
N LEU A 73 9.26 15.54 5.16
CA LEU A 73 8.27 15.66 4.10
C LEU A 73 8.78 15.04 2.80
N ASN A 74 10.04 15.33 2.43
CA ASN A 74 10.70 14.75 1.27
C ASN A 74 10.88 13.23 1.43
N GLY A 75 11.30 12.76 2.61
CA GLY A 75 11.43 11.34 2.93
C GLY A 75 10.10 10.60 2.84
N ALA A 76 9.01 11.22 3.30
CA ALA A 76 7.66 10.67 3.19
C ALA A 76 7.23 10.50 1.73
N PHE A 77 7.47 11.51 0.89
CA PHE A 77 7.19 11.46 -0.55
C PHE A 77 8.01 10.37 -1.26
N VAL A 78 9.32 10.33 -1.02
CA VAL A 78 10.20 9.30 -1.60
C VAL A 78 9.76 7.90 -1.18
N THR A 79 9.36 7.72 0.08
CA THR A 79 8.83 6.43 0.56
C THR A 79 7.59 5.98 -0.23
N VAL A 80 6.64 6.88 -0.46
CA VAL A 80 5.45 6.57 -1.27
C VAL A 80 5.85 6.24 -2.72
N MET A 81 6.82 6.95 -3.30
CA MET A 81 7.33 6.66 -4.64
C MET A 81 8.01 5.31 -4.74
N VAL A 82 8.80 4.92 -3.74
CA VAL A 82 9.43 3.58 -3.65
C VAL A 82 8.36 2.49 -3.66
N TYR A 83 7.32 2.62 -2.86
CA TYR A 83 6.25 1.62 -2.85
C TYR A 83 5.34 1.66 -4.08
N ALA A 84 5.19 2.82 -4.74
CA ALA A 84 4.60 2.88 -6.07
C ALA A 84 5.43 2.09 -7.09
N GLY A 85 6.77 2.23 -7.04
CA GLY A 85 7.71 1.42 -7.82
C GLY A 85 7.57 -0.09 -7.57
N TYR A 86 7.35 -0.51 -6.33
CA TYR A 86 7.03 -1.90 -6.00
C TYR A 86 5.79 -2.41 -6.76
N LEU A 87 4.71 -1.63 -6.79
CA LEU A 87 3.49 -2.02 -7.49
C LEU A 87 3.69 -2.08 -9.01
N VAL A 88 4.48 -1.16 -9.58
CA VAL A 88 4.85 -1.14 -11.00
C VAL A 88 5.71 -2.36 -11.35
N LEU A 89 6.79 -2.62 -10.57
CA LEU A 89 7.62 -3.81 -10.75
C LEU A 89 6.77 -5.08 -10.78
N ARG A 90 5.88 -5.21 -9.81
CA ARG A 90 5.02 -6.38 -9.68
C ARG A 90 4.07 -6.56 -10.86
N SER A 91 3.57 -5.48 -11.45
CA SER A 91 2.69 -5.54 -12.63
C SER A 91 3.45 -5.83 -13.94
N SER A 92 4.75 -5.58 -13.96
CA SER A 92 5.59 -5.74 -15.16
C SER A 92 6.17 -7.15 -15.33
N VAL A 93 6.25 -7.96 -14.25
CA VAL A 93 6.83 -9.30 -14.29
C VAL A 93 5.74 -10.34 -14.51
N GLN A 94 5.80 -11.06 -15.62
CA GLN A 94 4.80 -12.07 -16.02
C GLN A 94 5.02 -13.42 -15.30
N ASP A 95 6.26 -13.85 -15.17
CA ASP A 95 6.60 -15.09 -14.48
C ASP A 95 6.27 -14.96 -12.99
N GLU A 96 5.46 -15.87 -12.48
CA GLU A 96 4.93 -15.80 -11.10
C GLU A 96 6.01 -16.03 -10.05
N ALA A 97 6.92 -16.98 -10.29
CA ALA A 97 8.00 -17.30 -9.36
C ALA A 97 9.00 -16.15 -9.28
N LEU A 98 9.39 -15.60 -10.44
CA LEU A 98 10.26 -14.45 -10.54
C LEU A 98 9.62 -13.20 -9.92
N ARG A 99 8.34 -12.95 -10.20
CA ARG A 99 7.56 -11.83 -9.64
C ARG A 99 7.53 -11.88 -8.13
N THR A 100 7.22 -13.03 -7.54
CA THR A 100 7.19 -13.23 -6.09
C THR A 100 8.54 -12.92 -5.48
N ARG A 101 9.61 -13.48 -6.06
CA ARG A 101 10.97 -13.30 -5.54
C ARG A 101 11.46 -11.87 -5.64
N LEU A 102 11.32 -11.24 -6.81
CA LEU A 102 11.72 -9.84 -7.01
C LEU A 102 10.92 -8.88 -6.14
N SER A 103 9.58 -9.10 -6.04
CA SER A 103 8.72 -8.29 -5.20
C SER A 103 9.10 -8.39 -3.72
N ALA A 104 9.43 -9.59 -3.25
CA ALA A 104 9.85 -9.79 -1.87
C ALA A 104 11.16 -9.06 -1.58
N VAL A 105 12.19 -9.23 -2.43
CA VAL A 105 13.48 -8.53 -2.26
C VAL A 105 13.30 -7.01 -2.32
N TYR A 106 12.53 -6.52 -3.29
CA TYR A 106 12.24 -5.08 -3.40
C TYR A 106 11.55 -4.54 -2.13
N ASN A 107 10.57 -5.28 -1.60
CA ASN A 107 9.83 -4.88 -0.40
C ASN A 107 10.72 -4.85 0.85
N LEU A 108 11.67 -5.79 0.98
CA LEU A 108 12.66 -5.76 2.06
C LEU A 108 13.50 -4.48 2.00
N PHE A 109 14.02 -4.16 0.82
CA PHE A 109 14.75 -2.93 0.58
C PHE A 109 13.88 -1.69 0.86
N GLY A 110 12.64 -1.67 0.32
CA GLY A 110 11.70 -0.57 0.49
C GLY A 110 11.37 -0.29 1.96
N PHE A 111 11.22 -1.33 2.78
CA PHE A 111 10.97 -1.15 4.22
C PHE A 111 12.19 -0.61 4.96
N CYS A 112 13.39 -1.12 4.67
CA CYS A 112 14.61 -0.55 5.26
C CYS A 112 14.76 0.93 4.89
N LEU A 113 14.49 1.29 3.63
CA LEU A 113 14.55 2.66 3.16
C LEU A 113 13.48 3.55 3.84
N LEU A 114 12.25 3.04 4.01
CA LEU A 114 11.18 3.71 4.77
C LEU A 114 11.64 4.07 6.19
N VAL A 115 12.25 3.10 6.90
CA VAL A 115 12.77 3.34 8.26
C VAL A 115 13.86 4.41 8.24
N VAL A 116 14.79 4.34 7.30
CA VAL A 116 15.86 5.33 7.16
C VAL A 116 15.30 6.72 6.89
N LEU A 117 14.41 6.85 5.90
CA LEU A 117 13.88 8.14 5.46
C LEU A 117 12.96 8.81 6.49
N LEU A 118 12.15 8.03 7.21
CA LEU A 118 11.15 8.59 8.12
C LEU A 118 11.55 8.55 9.59
N MET A 119 12.46 7.64 9.99
CA MET A 119 12.83 7.49 11.39
C MET A 119 14.27 7.91 11.67
N VAL A 120 15.19 7.68 10.74
CA VAL A 120 16.62 7.93 10.96
C VAL A 120 17.02 9.31 10.48
N LEU A 121 16.79 9.60 9.19
CA LEU A 121 17.23 10.83 8.53
C LEU A 121 16.76 12.11 9.25
N PRO A 122 15.48 12.26 9.67
CA PRO A 122 15.02 13.47 10.34
C PRO A 122 15.67 13.75 11.71
N ARG A 123 16.35 12.76 12.29
CA ARG A 123 17.07 12.93 13.56
C ARG A 123 18.47 13.52 13.39
N PHE A 124 19.05 13.37 12.20
CA PHE A 124 20.39 13.84 11.85
C PHE A 124 20.36 15.11 11.03
N THR A 125 19.20 15.60 10.65
CA THR A 125 19.01 16.77 9.81
C THR A 125 18.12 17.80 10.50
N GLU A 126 18.27 19.08 10.15
CA GLU A 126 17.33 20.12 10.57
C GLU A 126 15.98 19.89 9.89
N SER A 127 14.92 19.73 10.68
CA SER A 127 13.55 19.54 10.23
C SER A 127 12.62 20.53 10.92
N LEU A 128 11.63 21.00 10.20
CA LEU A 128 10.56 21.86 10.71
C LEU A 128 9.52 21.08 11.53
N HIS A 129 9.53 19.74 11.39
CA HIS A 129 8.61 18.89 12.14
C HIS A 129 8.93 18.89 13.64
N PRO A 130 7.91 18.79 14.50
CA PRO A 130 8.11 18.59 15.94
C PRO A 130 8.97 17.35 16.21
N GLY A 131 9.81 17.41 17.25
CA GLY A 131 10.64 16.28 17.67
C GLY A 131 12.13 16.53 17.68
N LYS A 132 12.57 17.80 17.71
CA LYS A 132 13.98 18.15 17.93
C LYS A 132 14.49 17.50 19.24
N GLY A 133 15.43 16.56 19.11
CA GLY A 133 16.08 15.88 20.23
C GLY A 133 15.37 14.64 20.77
N GLY A 134 14.31 14.14 20.15
CA GLY A 134 13.59 12.97 20.62
C GLY A 134 12.73 12.28 19.56
N ASN A 135 11.94 11.32 20.01
CA ASN A 135 10.95 10.65 19.19
C ASN A 135 9.66 11.49 19.18
N PRO A 136 9.25 12.13 18.06
CA PRO A 136 8.19 13.14 18.05
C PRO A 136 6.85 12.65 18.59
N ALA A 137 6.58 11.35 18.53
CA ALA A 137 5.34 10.76 19.03
C ALA A 137 5.42 10.33 20.52
N PHE A 138 6.60 10.33 21.12
CA PHE A 138 6.84 9.76 22.46
C PHE A 138 7.54 10.74 23.40
N SER A 139 7.95 11.91 22.91
CA SER A 139 8.59 12.94 23.73
C SER A 139 7.57 13.65 24.64
N SER A 140 7.95 13.90 25.88
CA SER A 140 7.16 14.71 26.82
C SER A 140 7.09 16.19 26.40
N TYR A 141 8.00 16.64 25.55
CA TYR A 141 8.05 18.01 25.06
C TYR A 141 7.07 18.29 23.92
N ASP A 142 6.73 17.27 23.11
CA ASP A 142 5.88 17.46 21.92
C ASP A 142 4.40 17.20 22.18
N LEU A 143 4.08 16.43 23.21
CA LEU A 143 2.71 16.03 23.54
C LEU A 143 2.46 16.23 25.04
N ASP A 144 1.61 17.18 25.39
CA ASP A 144 1.09 17.28 26.74
C ASP A 144 0.15 16.10 27.10
N SER A 145 -0.20 15.96 28.36
CA SER A 145 -1.02 14.84 28.83
C SER A 145 -2.43 14.82 28.22
N ALA A 146 -3.05 15.98 27.98
CA ALA A 146 -4.35 16.08 27.36
C ALA A 146 -4.29 15.67 25.87
N LEU A 147 -3.25 16.11 25.18
CA LEU A 147 -3.03 15.75 23.78
C LEU A 147 -2.72 14.25 23.62
N ARG A 148 -1.97 13.65 24.53
CA ARG A 148 -1.71 12.19 24.56
C ARG A 148 -2.96 11.38 24.72
N ALA A 149 -3.89 11.80 25.57
CA ALA A 149 -5.16 11.13 25.81
C ALA A 149 -6.03 11.03 24.54
N VAL A 150 -5.86 11.94 23.59
CA VAL A 150 -6.55 11.90 22.29
C VAL A 150 -5.71 11.21 21.21
N PHE A 151 -4.41 11.47 21.20
CA PHE A 151 -3.50 11.00 20.15
C PHE A 151 -3.35 9.47 20.12
N TYR A 152 -3.07 8.83 21.27
CA TYR A 152 -2.86 7.38 21.28
C TYR A 152 -4.12 6.57 20.95
N PRO A 153 -5.32 6.88 21.47
CA PRO A 153 -6.54 6.25 20.99
C PRO A 153 -6.79 6.47 19.49
N ALA A 154 -6.47 7.66 18.96
CA ALA A 154 -6.59 7.91 17.52
C ALA A 154 -5.64 7.02 16.71
N VAL A 155 -4.37 6.89 17.12
CA VAL A 155 -3.39 5.98 16.48
C VAL A 155 -3.91 4.55 16.49
N LEU A 156 -4.38 4.05 17.64
CA LEU A 156 -4.94 2.70 17.75
C LEU A 156 -6.17 2.51 16.85
N GLY A 157 -7.09 3.48 16.85
CA GLY A 157 -8.28 3.45 16.00
C GLY A 157 -7.93 3.36 14.50
N TRP A 158 -6.95 4.15 14.05
CA TRP A 158 -6.47 4.10 12.66
C TRP A 158 -5.75 2.79 12.34
N MET A 159 -4.96 2.24 13.26
CA MET A 159 -4.31 0.93 13.07
C MET A 159 -5.34 -0.21 12.99
N ILE A 160 -6.40 -0.19 13.81
CA ILE A 160 -7.52 -1.14 13.73
C ILE A 160 -8.23 -1.01 12.38
N LEU A 161 -8.54 0.20 11.95
CA LEU A 161 -9.14 0.45 10.64
C LEU A 161 -8.25 -0.06 9.51
N GLY A 162 -6.94 0.22 9.56
CA GLY A 162 -5.96 -0.25 8.59
C GLY A 162 -5.87 -1.78 8.51
N THR A 163 -5.87 -2.46 9.64
CA THR A 163 -5.86 -3.93 9.69
C THR A 163 -7.17 -4.53 9.16
N TRP A 164 -8.31 -3.89 9.45
CA TRP A 164 -9.58 -4.29 8.86
C TRP A 164 -9.60 -4.11 7.35
N MET A 165 -9.11 -2.98 6.83
CA MET A 165 -8.96 -2.74 5.39
C MET A 165 -8.02 -3.75 4.74
N TYR A 166 -6.90 -4.06 5.38
CA TYR A 166 -5.97 -5.11 4.95
C TYR A 166 -6.67 -6.47 4.82
N ALA A 167 -7.45 -6.87 5.82
CA ALA A 167 -8.20 -8.13 5.77
C ALA A 167 -9.18 -8.19 4.57
N LYS A 168 -9.84 -7.08 4.26
CA LYS A 168 -10.72 -6.96 3.07
C LYS A 168 -9.92 -7.04 1.76
N THR A 169 -8.80 -6.33 1.67
CA THR A 169 -7.91 -6.37 0.50
C THR A 169 -7.36 -7.78 0.28
N LEU A 170 -6.93 -8.46 1.34
CA LEU A 170 -6.43 -9.83 1.27
C LEU A 170 -7.51 -10.79 0.77
N ARG A 171 -8.74 -10.66 1.24
CA ARG A 171 -9.87 -11.45 0.75
C ARG A 171 -10.09 -11.25 -0.75
N LEU A 172 -10.02 -10.01 -1.22
CA LEU A 172 -10.12 -9.71 -2.65
C LEU A 172 -9.00 -10.35 -3.48
N GLU A 173 -7.76 -10.26 -3.01
CA GLU A 173 -6.64 -10.89 -3.73
C GLU A 173 -6.78 -12.41 -3.81
N ARG A 174 -7.26 -13.05 -2.74
CA ARG A 174 -7.56 -14.49 -2.75
C ARG A 174 -8.67 -14.85 -3.74
N MET A 175 -9.77 -14.09 -3.77
CA MET A 175 -10.86 -14.32 -4.74
C MET A 175 -10.37 -14.13 -6.18
N ARG A 176 -9.54 -13.12 -6.44
CA ARG A 176 -8.93 -12.92 -7.78
C ARG A 176 -8.06 -14.10 -8.19
N ALA A 177 -7.26 -14.64 -7.28
CA ALA A 177 -6.44 -15.82 -7.55
C ALA A 177 -7.29 -17.04 -7.87
N THR A 178 -8.33 -17.33 -7.09
CA THR A 178 -9.26 -18.45 -7.34
C THR A 178 -9.97 -18.32 -8.67
N LEU A 179 -10.40 -17.10 -9.03
CA LEU A 179 -11.01 -16.86 -10.36
C LEU A 179 -10.01 -17.09 -11.50
N ALA A 180 -8.78 -16.61 -11.36
CA ALA A 180 -7.75 -16.82 -12.39
C ALA A 180 -7.49 -18.32 -12.60
N GLU A 181 -7.39 -19.10 -11.52
CA GLU A 181 -7.22 -20.55 -11.57
C GLU A 181 -8.42 -21.24 -12.24
N SER A 182 -9.65 -20.87 -11.87
CA SER A 182 -10.87 -21.46 -12.44
C SER A 182 -11.04 -21.14 -13.92
N ARG A 183 -10.65 -19.93 -14.36
CA ARG A 183 -10.62 -19.54 -15.78
C ARG A 183 -9.59 -20.37 -16.57
N LEU A 184 -8.40 -20.54 -16.01
CA LEU A 184 -7.34 -21.33 -16.62
C LEU A 184 -7.77 -22.80 -16.78
N GLN A 185 -8.32 -23.41 -15.73
CA GLN A 185 -8.81 -24.79 -15.77
C GLN A 185 -9.90 -24.99 -16.83
N ARG A 186 -10.81 -24.04 -17.00
CA ARG A 186 -11.86 -24.12 -18.03
C ARG A 186 -11.31 -24.02 -19.44
N ALA A 187 -10.41 -23.07 -19.64
CA ALA A 187 -9.78 -22.90 -20.94
C ALA A 187 -8.97 -24.13 -21.31
N THR A 188 -8.29 -24.78 -20.36
CA THR A 188 -7.60 -26.05 -20.58
C THR A 188 -8.58 -27.17 -20.91
N LYS A 189 -9.70 -27.30 -20.17
CA LYS A 189 -10.77 -28.30 -20.48
C LYS A 189 -11.44 -28.07 -21.82
N ALA A 190 -11.59 -26.81 -22.26
CA ALA A 190 -12.14 -26.45 -23.55
C ALA A 190 -11.16 -26.65 -24.71
N GLY A 191 -9.94 -27.13 -24.49
CA GLY A 191 -8.94 -27.34 -25.53
C GLY A 191 -8.42 -26.02 -26.16
N LEU A 192 -8.65 -24.89 -25.52
CA LEU A 192 -8.17 -23.59 -26.00
C LEU A 192 -6.65 -23.52 -25.93
N PRO A 193 -5.96 -23.17 -27.04
CA PRO A 193 -4.50 -23.05 -27.01
C PRO A 193 -4.06 -21.99 -26.01
N PHE A 194 -3.04 -22.29 -25.25
CA PHE A 194 -2.48 -21.43 -24.21
C PHE A 194 -2.20 -19.99 -24.68
N PHE A 195 -1.92 -19.81 -25.97
CA PHE A 195 -1.70 -18.49 -26.60
C PHE A 195 -2.91 -17.57 -26.51
N LEU A 196 -4.15 -18.09 -26.61
CA LEU A 196 -5.36 -17.26 -26.50
C LEU A 196 -5.65 -16.82 -25.05
N LEU A 197 -5.12 -17.51 -24.06
CA LEU A 197 -5.25 -17.13 -22.65
C LEU A 197 -4.34 -15.98 -22.28
N THR A 198 -3.17 -15.90 -22.89
CA THR A 198 -2.22 -14.81 -22.65
C THR A 198 -2.67 -13.51 -23.31
N THR A 199 -3.37 -13.55 -24.42
CA THR A 199 -3.87 -12.34 -25.11
C THR A 199 -5.03 -11.69 -24.39
N SER A 200 -5.84 -12.43 -23.63
CA SER A 200 -6.96 -11.84 -22.85
C SER A 200 -6.48 -11.04 -21.62
N THR A 201 -5.28 -11.30 -21.12
CA THR A 201 -4.67 -10.49 -20.06
C THR A 201 -4.04 -9.19 -20.60
N TRP A 202 -3.71 -9.14 -21.89
CA TRP A 202 -3.17 -7.95 -22.58
C TRP A 202 -4.26 -6.97 -23.04
N SER A 203 -5.50 -7.40 -23.11
CA SER A 203 -6.64 -6.53 -23.46
C SER A 203 -7.18 -5.69 -22.29
N ASN A 204 -6.42 -5.56 -21.21
CA ASN A 204 -6.74 -4.59 -20.18
C ASN A 204 -6.45 -3.19 -20.75
N PRO A 205 -7.47 -2.37 -21.06
CA PRO A 205 -7.28 -1.08 -21.73
C PRO A 205 -6.37 -0.12 -20.96
N LEU A 206 -6.13 -0.38 -19.66
CA LEU A 206 -5.24 0.42 -18.83
C LEU A 206 -3.74 0.16 -19.10
N VAL A 207 -3.38 -0.95 -19.75
CA VAL A 207 -1.97 -1.31 -20.04
C VAL A 207 -1.54 -0.80 -21.42
N ASN A 208 -2.47 -0.65 -22.36
CA ASN A 208 -2.14 -0.44 -23.78
C ASN A 208 -1.99 1.03 -24.20
N ASP A 209 -2.38 2.00 -23.37
CA ASP A 209 -2.48 3.42 -23.79
C ASP A 209 -1.30 4.32 -23.43
N GLY A 210 -0.20 3.81 -22.93
CA GLY A 210 0.96 4.68 -22.56
C GLY A 210 0.63 5.75 -21.51
N LYS A 211 -0.60 5.79 -21.03
CA LYS A 211 -1.14 6.80 -20.09
C LYS A 211 -0.99 6.41 -18.62
N MET A 212 -0.24 5.34 -18.36
CA MET A 212 -0.10 4.81 -16.99
C MET A 212 0.51 5.84 -16.01
N GLY A 213 1.39 6.71 -16.50
CA GLY A 213 1.94 7.81 -15.69
C GLY A 213 0.89 8.87 -15.29
N VAL A 214 -0.09 9.11 -16.16
CA VAL A 214 -1.18 10.06 -15.90
C VAL A 214 -2.23 9.41 -14.98
N VAL A 215 -2.53 8.13 -15.17
CA VAL A 215 -3.52 7.38 -14.35
C VAL A 215 -3.05 7.21 -12.91
N VAL A 216 -1.76 6.97 -12.68
CA VAL A 216 -1.19 6.97 -11.33
C VAL A 216 -1.28 8.35 -10.68
N GLY A 217 -1.01 9.41 -11.45
CA GLY A 217 -1.15 10.79 -10.98
C GLY A 217 -2.61 11.17 -10.67
N VAL A 218 -3.55 10.75 -11.52
CA VAL A 218 -4.99 11.04 -11.35
C VAL A 218 -5.63 10.14 -10.28
N ALA A 219 -5.24 8.88 -10.16
CA ALA A 219 -5.71 7.99 -9.08
C ALA A 219 -5.28 8.50 -7.69
N VAL A 220 -4.12 9.14 -7.61
CA VAL A 220 -3.63 9.85 -6.41
C VAL A 220 -4.53 11.06 -6.07
N ILE A 221 -5.07 11.74 -7.07
CA ILE A 221 -5.93 12.92 -6.89
C ILE A 221 -7.39 12.52 -6.54
N ILE A 222 -7.87 11.37 -7.05
CA ILE A 222 -9.25 10.91 -6.84
C ILE A 222 -9.41 10.07 -5.55
N GLY A 223 -8.37 9.91 -4.76
CA GLY A 223 -8.41 9.26 -3.44
C GLY A 223 -9.26 10.02 -2.40
N VAL A 224 -10.35 10.63 -2.84
CA VAL A 224 -11.31 11.26 -1.95
C VAL A 224 -12.13 10.18 -1.23
N GLY A 225 -11.70 9.92 -0.02
CA GLY A 225 -12.54 9.31 0.97
C GLY A 225 -12.51 7.79 1.06
N LEU A 226 -12.30 7.31 2.27
CA LEU A 226 -12.47 5.93 2.71
C LEU A 226 -13.80 5.30 2.23
N GLY A 227 -14.83 6.13 2.02
CA GLY A 227 -16.14 5.73 1.50
C GLY A 227 -16.10 5.22 0.05
N LEU A 228 -15.37 5.86 -0.84
CA LEU A 228 -15.27 5.43 -2.24
C LEU A 228 -14.45 4.15 -2.37
N TRP A 229 -13.38 4.02 -1.59
CA TRP A 229 -12.61 2.79 -1.53
C TRP A 229 -13.47 1.60 -1.08
N SER A 230 -14.24 1.76 0.01
CA SER A 230 -15.15 0.72 0.52
C SER A 230 -16.23 0.34 -0.50
N LEU A 231 -16.79 1.32 -1.22
CA LEU A 231 -17.81 1.08 -2.24
C LEU A 231 -17.25 0.33 -3.45
N VAL A 232 -16.09 0.72 -3.96
CA VAL A 232 -15.44 0.05 -5.09
C VAL A 232 -15.05 -1.38 -4.71
N HIS A 233 -14.45 -1.58 -3.55
CA HIS A 233 -14.04 -2.90 -3.09
C HIS A 233 -15.23 -3.82 -2.77
N SER A 234 -16.31 -3.28 -2.20
CA SER A 234 -17.51 -4.08 -1.92
C SER A 234 -18.27 -4.49 -3.18
N ARG A 235 -18.26 -3.66 -4.23
CA ARG A 235 -18.81 -4.02 -5.54
C ARG A 235 -17.97 -5.12 -6.21
N GLN A 236 -16.66 -4.93 -6.29
CA GLN A 236 -15.75 -5.93 -6.85
C GLN A 236 -15.83 -7.28 -6.12
N ALA A 237 -15.96 -7.27 -4.80
CA ALA A 237 -16.12 -8.50 -4.01
C ALA A 237 -17.44 -9.23 -4.34
N ARG A 238 -18.51 -8.49 -4.56
CA ARG A 238 -19.81 -9.07 -4.95
C ARG A 238 -19.76 -9.67 -6.35
N ASP A 239 -19.21 -8.93 -7.29
CA ASP A 239 -19.09 -9.38 -8.68
C ASP A 239 -18.23 -10.65 -8.79
N LEU A 240 -17.11 -10.68 -8.05
CA LEU A 240 -16.22 -11.84 -7.98
C LEU A 240 -16.90 -13.05 -7.32
N ASN A 241 -17.66 -12.87 -6.24
CA ASN A 241 -18.42 -13.95 -5.62
C ASN A 241 -19.49 -14.51 -6.57
N GLN A 242 -20.24 -13.64 -7.26
CA GLN A 242 -21.25 -14.07 -8.25
C GLN A 242 -20.61 -14.82 -9.42
N GLU A 243 -19.41 -14.44 -9.83
CA GLU A 243 -18.70 -15.14 -10.91
C GLU A 243 -18.17 -16.50 -10.44
N ILE A 244 -17.72 -16.62 -9.20
CA ILE A 244 -17.34 -17.91 -8.59
C ILE A 244 -18.55 -18.83 -8.49
N GLU A 245 -19.69 -18.32 -7.99
CA GLU A 245 -20.93 -19.09 -7.83
C GLU A 245 -21.53 -19.56 -9.18
N ARG A 246 -21.46 -18.74 -10.23
CA ARG A 246 -21.91 -19.14 -11.59
C ARG A 246 -21.07 -20.26 -12.19
N HIS A 247 -19.98 -20.53 -11.59
CA HIS A 247 -18.95 -21.37 -12.19
C HIS A 247 -18.51 -22.54 -11.29
N SER A 248 -19.05 -22.66 -10.09
CA SER A 248 -19.03 -23.84 -9.22
C SER A 248 -20.18 -24.79 -9.54
#